data_6cabb5fa248e87719e7335789d2fe7a9
#
_entry.id   6cabb5fa248e87719e7335789d2fe7a9
#
_cell.length_a   1.000
_cell.length_b   1.000
_cell.length_c   1.000
_cell.angle_alpha   90.00
_cell.angle_beta   90.00
_cell.angle_gamma   90.00
#
_symmetry.space_group_name_H-M   'P 1'
#
loop_
_entity.id
_entity.type
_entity.pdbx_description
1 polymer ?
#
loop_
_entity_poly.entity_id
_entity_poly.type
_entity_poly.pdbx_seq_one_letter_code
_entity_poly.pdbx_strand_id
1 'polypeptide(L)'
;MVSNHENINLLRSLFKGREDIFAVRWEKGNKSGYMPAYFYDPYRLRAHKMNGGTFQNFTEKSYLKYTDEQIQKHLDGFHHIGIYPLFQDNTTWFLAADFDKGNWQDEAVTFLNTCKEKKIPAYLERSRSGNGGHAWIFFDKQYPAIRSRKIFISILEQSGAFSMFDKSSSFDRLFPNQDFLSGKGFGNLIALPLFKPTFEKGNNCFIDPETFEPFTDQWGFLKNIQRVSTDFLDELCKTLSPNVPIIKSQPINEKLGISLNNTIRISRNGLTPTLTHFLKEELNFANSEFFIKKKSRRNTLETVRYFKLIEESESEVFIPRGFIGRLLRFCKESQMEFGFVDERKLKPTIPFVFNAALRNHQLGVIESVSKKDYGVIVAPPGSGKTVIGLKIIGDKGQPALIIVHRKQLLEQWTERIEAFLGIPKRDIGVIGQGKSKIGKQITVATIQSLPKQIESVENQFGTIIVDECHHVPAETFRKTIEKLQAYYLYGLTATPFRKYNDGKMIFTHLGEIIANIQPTEIENYKQAKIIIRNTALNVPYNSKTDSFETLSKILVHDTARNKLIWEDVKTELNQGKKAVIITERKSILIRCIYI
;
A
#
# COMPACT_ATOMS: atom_id res chain seq x y z
N MET A 1 12.37 17.63 48.41
CA MET A 1 11.23 17.66 47.48
C MET A 1 11.50 18.79 46.47
N VAL A 2 11.79 18.45 45.24
CA VAL A 2 11.90 19.46 44.15
C VAL A 2 10.52 20.10 43.98
N SER A 3 10.45 21.41 43.87
CA SER A 3 9.16 22.10 43.76
C SER A 3 8.48 21.67 42.46
N ASN A 4 7.16 21.53 42.46
CA ASN A 4 6.38 21.14 41.27
C ASN A 4 6.65 22.07 40.07
N HIS A 5 7.01 23.32 40.36
CA HIS A 5 7.37 24.33 39.36
C HIS A 5 8.69 24.04 38.65
N GLU A 6 9.70 23.51 39.35
CA GLU A 6 10.98 23.11 38.71
C GLU A 6 10.79 21.95 37.75
N ASN A 7 9.94 20.98 38.07
CA ASN A 7 9.62 19.85 37.20
C ASN A 7 8.88 20.30 35.93
N ILE A 8 7.94 21.23 36.03
CA ILE A 8 7.24 21.82 34.89
C ILE A 8 8.23 22.56 33.98
N ASN A 9 9.10 23.38 34.56
CA ASN A 9 10.12 24.12 33.80
C ASN A 9 11.09 23.17 33.09
N LEU A 10 11.51 22.09 33.75
CA LEU A 10 12.34 21.06 33.13
C LEU A 10 11.66 20.39 31.96
N LEU A 11 10.42 19.92 32.13
CA LEU A 11 9.63 19.27 31.08
C LEU A 11 9.43 20.22 29.89
N ARG A 12 9.04 21.47 30.14
CA ARG A 12 8.89 22.50 29.13
C ARG A 12 10.19 22.81 28.39
N SER A 13 11.33 22.76 29.09
CA SER A 13 12.64 23.03 28.49
C SER A 13 13.12 21.94 27.55
N LEU A 14 12.75 20.67 27.79
CA LEU A 14 13.09 19.53 26.96
C LEU A 14 12.10 19.35 25.80
N PHE A 15 10.80 19.36 26.09
CA PHE A 15 9.75 19.08 25.13
C PHE A 15 9.16 20.37 24.54
N LYS A 16 10.04 21.21 23.97
CA LYS A 16 9.65 22.47 23.34
C LYS A 16 8.90 22.22 22.05
N GLY A 17 7.63 22.55 22.05
CA GLY A 17 6.77 22.59 20.88
C GLY A 17 6.20 23.98 20.65
N ARG A 18 5.31 24.12 19.70
CA ARG A 18 4.56 25.37 19.47
C ARG A 18 3.85 25.81 20.74
N GLU A 19 3.95 27.09 21.07
CA GLU A 19 3.34 27.66 22.27
C GLU A 19 1.92 28.20 22.03
N ASP A 20 1.60 28.50 20.77
CA ASP A 20 0.30 29.03 20.35
C ASP A 20 -0.81 27.96 20.30
N ILE A 21 -0.42 26.68 20.34
CA ILE A 21 -1.35 25.55 20.23
C ILE A 21 -0.74 24.26 20.79
N PHE A 22 -1.60 23.42 21.34
CA PHE A 22 -1.31 22.02 21.67
C PHE A 22 -2.52 21.14 21.34
N ALA A 23 -2.38 19.84 21.42
CA ALA A 23 -3.47 18.89 21.22
C ALA A 23 -3.82 18.17 22.51
N VAL A 24 -5.07 17.75 22.62
CA VAL A 24 -5.58 16.92 23.72
C VAL A 24 -6.10 15.61 23.17
N ARG A 25 -5.80 14.53 23.87
CA ARG A 25 -6.31 13.22 23.55
C ARG A 25 -7.79 13.12 23.92
N TRP A 26 -8.56 12.56 23.01
CA TRP A 26 -9.97 12.21 23.24
C TRP A 26 -10.19 10.71 23.07
N GLU A 27 -11.15 10.17 23.83
CA GLU A 27 -11.57 8.76 23.73
C GLU A 27 -13.11 8.71 23.71
N LYS A 28 -13.65 7.94 22.76
CA LYS A 28 -15.10 7.74 22.64
C LYS A 28 -15.39 6.32 22.17
N GLY A 29 -15.81 5.46 23.08
CA GLY A 29 -15.96 4.03 22.83
C GLY A 29 -14.63 3.42 22.38
N ASN A 30 -14.63 2.70 21.27
CA ASN A 30 -13.42 2.07 20.70
C ASN A 30 -12.58 3.02 19.83
N LYS A 31 -12.92 4.30 19.75
CA LYS A 31 -12.18 5.31 18.97
C LYS A 31 -11.45 6.25 19.90
N SER A 32 -10.23 6.59 19.53
CA SER A 32 -9.43 7.59 20.24
C SER A 32 -8.52 8.31 19.25
N GLY A 33 -8.08 9.50 19.62
CA GLY A 33 -7.19 10.32 18.80
C GLY A 33 -6.81 11.60 19.52
N TYR A 34 -6.05 12.43 18.83
CA TYR A 34 -5.72 13.76 19.29
C TYR A 34 -6.48 14.80 18.46
N MET A 35 -6.86 15.89 19.12
CA MET A 35 -7.43 17.06 18.46
C MET A 35 -6.79 18.32 19.04
N PRO A 36 -6.65 19.41 18.27
CA PRO A 36 -6.21 20.68 18.80
C PRO A 36 -7.08 21.09 19.99
N ALA A 37 -6.46 21.65 21.03
CA ALA A 37 -7.16 22.14 22.19
C ALA A 37 -7.85 23.47 21.86
N TYR A 38 -9.15 23.56 22.15
CA TYR A 38 -9.96 24.73 21.84
C TYR A 38 -10.56 25.35 23.10
N PHE A 39 -10.56 26.68 23.12
CA PHE A 39 -11.45 27.47 23.99
C PHE A 39 -12.74 27.76 23.22
N TYR A 40 -13.86 27.47 23.81
CA TYR A 40 -15.20 27.76 23.25
C TYR A 40 -16.24 27.79 24.37
N ASP A 41 -17.35 28.49 24.14
CA ASP A 41 -18.51 28.49 25.03
C ASP A 41 -19.37 27.22 24.76
N PRO A 42 -19.50 26.30 25.75
CA PRO A 42 -20.28 25.08 25.59
C PRO A 42 -21.77 25.34 25.26
N TYR A 43 -22.35 26.43 25.78
CA TYR A 43 -23.74 26.78 25.52
C TYR A 43 -23.95 27.20 24.06
N ARG A 44 -23.10 28.08 23.54
CA ARG A 44 -23.13 28.50 22.13
C ARG A 44 -22.88 27.33 21.17
N LEU A 45 -21.95 26.45 21.51
CA LEU A 45 -21.73 25.24 20.73
C LEU A 45 -22.97 24.33 20.73
N ARG A 46 -23.66 24.19 21.89
CA ARG A 46 -24.89 23.41 21.97
C ARG A 46 -26.00 24.01 21.11
N ALA A 47 -26.19 25.30 21.17
CA ALA A 47 -27.17 26.02 20.33
C ALA A 47 -26.84 25.84 18.83
N HIS A 48 -25.56 25.98 18.45
CA HIS A 48 -25.11 25.74 17.07
C HIS A 48 -25.43 24.31 16.61
N LYS A 49 -25.20 23.29 17.44
CA LYS A 49 -25.52 21.90 17.13
C LYS A 49 -27.01 21.64 17.00
N MET A 50 -27.84 22.26 17.82
CA MET A 50 -29.32 22.18 17.72
C MET A 50 -29.84 22.73 16.40
N ASN A 51 -29.15 23.70 15.81
CA ASN A 51 -29.42 24.27 14.49
C ASN A 51 -28.74 23.52 13.32
N GLY A 52 -28.35 22.24 13.53
CA GLY A 52 -27.76 21.41 12.49
C GLY A 52 -26.25 21.62 12.25
N GLY A 53 -25.61 22.47 13.04
CA GLY A 53 -24.17 22.71 12.96
C GLY A 53 -23.33 21.59 13.57
N THR A 54 -22.03 21.58 13.26
CA THR A 54 -21.03 20.63 13.78
C THR A 54 -19.91 21.39 14.49
N PHE A 55 -19.10 20.69 15.28
CA PHE A 55 -17.91 21.31 15.89
C PHE A 55 -16.91 21.83 14.84
N GLN A 56 -16.85 21.21 13.67
CA GLN A 56 -15.95 21.64 12.60
C GLN A 56 -16.29 23.01 12.04
N ASN A 57 -17.59 23.28 11.78
CA ASN A 57 -18.08 24.55 11.23
C ASN A 57 -18.47 25.60 12.30
N PHE A 58 -18.20 25.31 13.59
CA PHE A 58 -18.40 26.27 14.66
C PHE A 58 -17.26 27.31 14.64
N THR A 59 -17.59 28.57 14.40
CA THR A 59 -16.61 29.65 14.20
C THR A 59 -16.16 30.31 15.51
N GLU A 60 -16.98 30.26 16.55
CA GLU A 60 -16.69 30.87 17.85
C GLU A 60 -15.83 29.98 18.74
N LYS A 61 -14.65 29.58 18.22
CA LYS A 61 -13.64 28.84 18.95
C LYS A 61 -12.25 29.38 18.63
N SER A 62 -11.36 29.37 19.62
CA SER A 62 -9.95 29.71 19.48
C SER A 62 -9.05 28.60 20.00
N TYR A 63 -7.79 28.56 19.56
CA TYR A 63 -6.84 27.59 20.10
C TYR A 63 -6.39 27.96 21.50
N LEU A 64 -6.22 26.97 22.36
CA LEU A 64 -5.60 27.13 23.66
C LEU A 64 -4.08 27.15 23.53
N LYS A 65 -3.43 28.05 24.28
CA LYS A 65 -1.96 28.13 24.34
C LYS A 65 -1.39 27.03 25.21
N TYR A 66 -0.20 26.56 24.88
CA TYR A 66 0.57 25.60 25.67
C TYR A 66 1.27 26.32 26.83
N THR A 67 0.69 26.23 28.01
CA THR A 67 1.12 26.93 29.24
C THR A 67 1.51 25.94 30.35
N ASP A 68 2.17 26.45 31.39
CA ASP A 68 2.55 25.65 32.58
C ASP A 68 1.32 25.05 33.27
N GLU A 69 0.18 25.76 33.27
CA GLU A 69 -1.08 25.24 33.80
C GLU A 69 -1.55 23.99 33.03
N GLN A 70 -1.37 23.99 31.73
CA GLN A 70 -1.75 22.84 30.89
C GLN A 70 -0.81 21.65 31.12
N ILE A 71 0.49 21.91 31.29
CA ILE A 71 1.47 20.88 31.66
C ILE A 71 1.13 20.29 33.04
N GLN A 72 0.77 21.14 34.02
CA GLN A 72 0.33 20.67 35.31
C GLN A 72 -0.90 19.75 35.21
N LYS A 73 -1.91 20.14 34.43
CA LYS A 73 -3.10 19.30 34.18
C LYS A 73 -2.75 17.96 33.54
N HIS A 74 -1.72 17.91 32.71
CA HIS A 74 -1.20 16.66 32.13
C HIS A 74 -0.56 15.78 33.22
N LEU A 75 0.32 16.34 34.02
CA LEU A 75 0.99 15.64 35.11
C LEU A 75 0.00 15.14 36.17
N ASP A 76 -1.08 15.87 36.42
CA ASP A 76 -2.14 15.49 37.36
C ASP A 76 -3.11 14.45 36.78
N GLY A 77 -3.04 14.20 35.46
CA GLY A 77 -3.85 13.18 34.80
C GLY A 77 -5.21 13.67 34.26
N PHE A 78 -5.46 14.98 34.22
CA PHE A 78 -6.73 15.51 33.71
C PHE A 78 -6.86 15.37 32.19
N HIS A 79 -5.79 15.61 31.43
CA HIS A 79 -5.78 15.40 29.99
C HIS A 79 -4.38 15.09 29.45
N HIS A 80 -4.31 14.19 28.48
CA HIS A 80 -3.08 13.82 27.83
C HIS A 80 -2.74 14.79 26.70
N ILE A 81 -1.64 15.51 26.84
CA ILE A 81 -1.17 16.50 25.86
C ILE A 81 -0.41 15.87 24.72
N GLY A 82 -0.65 16.38 23.49
CA GLY A 82 0.22 16.21 22.34
C GLY A 82 0.83 17.56 21.94
N ILE A 83 2.13 17.59 21.74
CA ILE A 83 2.86 18.80 21.32
C ILE A 83 3.19 18.77 19.84
N TYR A 84 3.22 19.94 19.19
CA TYR A 84 3.59 20.13 17.80
C TYR A 84 5.07 20.55 17.72
N PRO A 85 6.01 19.64 17.36
CA PRO A 85 7.45 19.93 17.41
C PRO A 85 7.94 20.85 16.29
N LEU A 86 7.21 20.99 15.19
CA LEU A 86 7.61 21.81 14.05
C LEU A 86 7.11 23.25 14.24
N PHE A 87 8.05 24.20 14.33
CA PHE A 87 7.79 25.62 14.47
C PHE A 87 7.42 26.26 13.13
N GLN A 88 6.89 27.50 13.16
CA GLN A 88 6.47 28.24 11.96
C GLN A 88 7.64 28.56 11.01
N ASP A 89 8.85 28.67 11.54
CA ASP A 89 10.09 28.87 10.82
C ASP A 89 10.73 27.56 10.31
N ASN A 90 10.01 26.44 10.42
CA ASN A 90 10.43 25.09 10.03
C ASN A 90 11.63 24.56 10.83
N THR A 91 11.79 24.99 12.07
CA THR A 91 12.79 24.49 13.02
C THR A 91 12.15 23.58 14.06
N THR A 92 12.99 22.87 14.83
CA THR A 92 12.61 22.03 15.96
C THR A 92 13.68 22.05 17.06
N TRP A 93 13.30 21.73 18.30
CA TRP A 93 14.20 21.63 19.46
C TRP A 93 14.62 20.20 19.78
N PHE A 94 13.98 19.25 19.18
CA PHE A 94 14.26 17.83 19.37
C PHE A 94 13.83 17.04 18.12
N LEU A 95 14.29 15.81 18.07
CA LEU A 95 13.79 14.79 17.16
C LEU A 95 13.39 13.59 18.00
N ALA A 96 12.28 12.93 17.62
CA ALA A 96 11.91 11.65 18.20
C ALA A 96 11.68 10.63 17.07
N ALA A 97 12.27 9.44 17.21
CA ALA A 97 12.01 8.31 16.32
C ALA A 97 10.97 7.40 16.98
N ASP A 98 9.88 7.16 16.29
CA ASP A 98 8.75 6.35 16.76
C ASP A 98 8.89 4.90 16.28
N PHE A 99 8.95 3.98 17.22
CA PHE A 99 8.99 2.54 16.99
C PHE A 99 7.71 1.90 17.54
N ASP A 100 6.85 1.35 16.68
CA ASP A 100 5.53 0.83 17.07
C ASP A 100 5.34 -0.61 16.57
N LYS A 101 4.92 -1.51 17.45
CA LYS A 101 4.65 -2.94 17.17
C LYS A 101 5.88 -3.79 16.80
N GLY A 102 5.65 -5.08 16.55
CA GLY A 102 6.71 -5.99 16.11
C GLY A 102 7.88 -6.07 17.11
N ASN A 103 9.08 -5.98 16.58
CA ASN A 103 10.34 -6.06 17.31
C ASN A 103 10.87 -4.67 17.72
N TRP A 104 9.98 -3.76 18.17
CA TRP A 104 10.32 -2.37 18.42
C TRP A 104 11.47 -2.18 19.41
N GLN A 105 11.62 -3.09 20.38
CA GLN A 105 12.67 -3.03 21.40
C GLN A 105 14.05 -3.19 20.76
N ASP A 106 14.26 -4.25 19.99
CA ASP A 106 15.56 -4.52 19.36
C ASP A 106 15.91 -3.45 18.32
N GLU A 107 14.93 -3.00 17.52
CA GLU A 107 15.15 -1.96 16.53
C GLU A 107 15.47 -0.60 17.18
N ALA A 108 14.77 -0.24 18.24
CA ALA A 108 15.05 0.98 19.01
C ALA A 108 16.43 0.94 19.65
N VAL A 109 16.82 -0.19 20.27
CA VAL A 109 18.16 -0.38 20.87
C VAL A 109 19.25 -0.29 19.81
N THR A 110 19.04 -0.91 18.65
CA THR A 110 20.00 -0.85 17.54
C THR A 110 20.19 0.60 17.05
N PHE A 111 19.11 1.37 16.96
CA PHE A 111 19.19 2.80 16.65
C PHE A 111 19.93 3.59 17.73
N LEU A 112 19.63 3.35 19.02
CA LEU A 112 20.32 4.01 20.14
C LEU A 112 21.82 3.71 20.15
N ASN A 113 22.22 2.46 19.90
CA ASN A 113 23.62 2.06 19.80
C ASN A 113 24.34 2.78 18.65
N THR A 114 23.70 2.88 17.48
CA THR A 114 24.25 3.64 16.35
C THR A 114 24.37 5.13 16.65
N CYS A 115 23.42 5.71 17.39
CA CYS A 115 23.53 7.07 17.90
C CYS A 115 24.73 7.23 18.84
N LYS A 116 24.92 6.28 19.78
CA LYS A 116 26.03 6.26 20.74
C LYS A 116 27.39 6.17 20.04
N GLU A 117 27.54 5.32 19.03
CA GLU A 117 28.75 5.22 18.20
C GLU A 117 29.09 6.55 17.53
N LYS A 118 28.08 7.33 17.15
CA LYS A 118 28.22 8.66 16.56
C LYS A 118 28.28 9.80 17.59
N LYS A 119 28.39 9.46 18.89
CA LYS A 119 28.43 10.42 20.02
C LYS A 119 27.17 11.31 20.10
N ILE A 120 26.01 10.77 19.72
CA ILE A 120 24.72 11.43 19.82
C ILE A 120 23.98 10.85 21.03
N PRO A 121 23.70 11.64 22.08
CA PRO A 121 22.86 11.19 23.19
C PRO A 121 21.43 11.01 22.73
N ALA A 122 20.88 9.80 22.91
CA ALA A 122 19.52 9.44 22.59
C ALA A 122 18.91 8.64 23.75
N TYR A 123 17.62 8.84 24.01
CA TYR A 123 16.93 8.36 25.20
C TYR A 123 15.65 7.64 24.85
N LEU A 124 15.41 6.46 25.43
CA LEU A 124 14.26 5.62 25.13
C LEU A 124 13.11 5.88 26.09
N GLU A 125 11.94 6.18 25.54
CA GLU A 125 10.66 6.26 26.25
C GLU A 125 9.77 5.09 25.80
N ARG A 126 9.14 4.40 26.74
CA ARG A 126 8.05 3.47 26.42
C ARG A 126 6.80 4.27 26.09
N SER A 127 6.20 4.00 24.94
CA SER A 127 5.00 4.71 24.49
C SER A 127 3.80 4.50 25.42
N ARG A 128 2.79 5.35 25.31
CA ARG A 128 1.58 5.27 26.12
C ARG A 128 0.89 3.89 26.07
N SER A 129 0.94 3.21 24.94
CA SER A 129 0.30 1.89 24.75
C SER A 129 1.08 0.75 25.40
N GLY A 130 2.35 0.95 25.71
CA GLY A 130 3.30 -0.09 26.13
C GLY A 130 3.80 -0.96 24.96
N ASN A 131 3.22 -0.84 23.77
CA ASN A 131 3.52 -1.68 22.60
C ASN A 131 4.46 -1.01 21.59
N GLY A 132 5.20 0.01 22.01
CA GLY A 132 6.14 0.77 21.21
C GLY A 132 6.98 1.68 22.07
N GLY A 133 7.89 2.43 21.45
CA GLY A 133 8.77 3.39 22.14
C GLY A 133 9.17 4.55 21.23
N HIS A 134 9.58 5.64 21.87
CA HIS A 134 10.15 6.78 21.20
C HIS A 134 11.61 6.95 21.59
N ALA A 135 12.51 7.03 20.62
CA ALA A 135 13.90 7.42 20.88
C ALA A 135 14.03 8.94 20.70
N TRP A 136 14.30 9.64 21.79
CA TRP A 136 14.36 11.10 21.87
C TRP A 136 15.79 11.62 21.77
N ILE A 137 15.99 12.66 20.96
CA ILE A 137 17.25 13.40 20.82
C ILE A 137 16.94 14.89 20.96
N PHE A 138 17.55 15.55 21.96
CA PHE A 138 17.32 16.95 22.27
C PHE A 138 18.45 17.83 21.76
N PHE A 139 18.13 19.00 21.24
CA PHE A 139 19.10 19.97 20.69
C PHE A 139 19.36 21.11 21.68
N ASP A 140 20.56 21.69 21.62
CA ASP A 140 20.93 22.85 22.44
C ASP A 140 20.23 24.13 21.99
N LYS A 141 19.95 24.25 20.68
CA LYS A 141 19.24 25.35 20.02
C LYS A 141 18.21 24.82 19.01
N GLN A 142 17.38 25.71 18.51
CA GLN A 142 16.51 25.40 17.36
C GLN A 142 17.36 24.98 16.14
N TYR A 143 16.93 23.90 15.49
CA TYR A 143 17.64 23.35 14.33
C TYR A 143 16.66 23.10 13.18
N PRO A 144 17.04 23.34 11.89
CA PRO A 144 16.16 23.11 10.76
C PRO A 144 15.65 21.65 10.69
N ALA A 145 14.34 21.47 10.65
CA ALA A 145 13.72 20.16 10.64
C ALA A 145 14.21 19.29 9.45
N ILE A 146 14.37 19.87 8.28
CA ILE A 146 14.89 19.18 7.10
C ILE A 146 16.30 18.61 7.33
N ARG A 147 17.18 19.32 8.03
CA ARG A 147 18.54 18.85 8.30
C ARG A 147 18.54 17.76 9.37
N SER A 148 17.83 17.97 10.48
CA SER A 148 17.71 16.95 11.53
C SER A 148 17.15 15.65 10.98
N ARG A 149 16.09 15.71 10.19
CA ARG A 149 15.48 14.53 9.56
C ARG A 149 16.45 13.79 8.64
N LYS A 150 17.21 14.51 7.80
CA LYS A 150 18.22 13.90 6.91
C LYS A 150 19.29 13.14 7.70
N ILE A 151 19.85 13.75 8.75
CA ILE A 151 20.85 13.14 9.61
C ILE A 151 20.29 11.84 10.21
N PHE A 152 19.13 11.92 10.85
CA PHE A 152 18.59 10.78 11.59
C PHE A 152 17.97 9.69 10.71
N ILE A 153 17.50 9.99 9.52
CA ILE A 153 17.17 8.99 8.51
C ILE A 153 18.44 8.22 8.10
N SER A 154 19.54 8.91 7.84
CA SER A 154 20.81 8.26 7.50
C SER A 154 21.33 7.37 8.66
N ILE A 155 21.16 7.78 9.91
CA ILE A 155 21.53 6.98 11.09
C ILE A 155 20.62 5.75 11.20
N LEU A 156 19.31 5.89 10.97
CA LEU A 156 18.36 4.77 10.96
C LEU A 156 18.69 3.74 9.87
N GLU A 157 19.12 4.19 8.69
CA GLU A 157 19.57 3.31 7.61
C GLU A 157 20.86 2.58 7.97
N GLN A 158 21.85 3.29 8.53
CA GLN A 158 23.12 2.71 8.94
C GLN A 158 22.96 1.72 10.09
N SER A 159 21.95 1.88 10.94
CA SER A 159 21.65 0.94 12.01
C SER A 159 21.11 -0.41 11.49
N GLY A 160 20.65 -0.47 10.25
CA GLY A 160 19.96 -1.65 9.72
C GLY A 160 18.57 -1.90 10.32
N ALA A 161 18.15 -1.08 11.29
CA ALA A 161 16.80 -1.14 11.89
C ALA A 161 15.72 -0.65 10.93
N PHE A 162 16.12 0.03 9.86
CA PHE A 162 15.21 0.66 8.90
C PHE A 162 15.76 0.60 7.48
N SER A 163 15.02 0.04 6.57
CA SER A 163 15.18 0.29 5.13
C SER A 163 14.27 1.45 4.73
N MET A 164 14.78 2.38 3.94
CA MET A 164 14.05 3.54 3.42
C MET A 164 12.73 3.13 2.71
N PHE A 165 12.68 1.92 2.20
CA PHE A 165 11.53 1.35 1.49
C PHE A 165 10.71 0.36 2.32
N ASP A 166 11.12 -0.02 3.54
CA ASP A 166 10.40 -0.99 4.37
C ASP A 166 9.31 -0.33 5.22
N LYS A 167 8.05 -0.75 5.02
CA LYS A 167 6.90 -0.40 5.87
C LYS A 167 6.64 -1.43 6.98
N SER A 168 7.41 -2.48 7.09
CA SER A 168 7.22 -3.54 8.09
C SER A 168 8.18 -3.45 9.28
N SER A 169 9.19 -2.56 9.25
CA SER A 169 9.99 -2.26 10.43
C SER A 169 9.08 -1.69 11.52
N SER A 170 9.45 -1.82 12.76
CA SER A 170 8.75 -1.19 13.87
C SER A 170 8.85 0.34 13.82
N PHE A 171 9.87 0.86 13.15
CA PHE A 171 10.00 2.30 12.91
C PHE A 171 8.81 2.81 12.08
N ASP A 172 8.02 3.72 12.66
CA ASP A 172 6.87 4.33 12.01
C ASP A 172 7.24 5.66 11.37
N ARG A 173 7.84 6.57 12.13
CA ARG A 173 8.20 7.92 11.67
C ARG A 173 9.17 8.66 12.58
N LEU A 174 9.69 9.78 12.06
CA LEU A 174 10.36 10.82 12.87
C LEU A 174 9.38 11.93 13.25
N PHE A 175 9.56 12.52 14.40
CA PHE A 175 8.89 13.76 14.81
C PHE A 175 9.92 14.89 14.95
N PRO A 176 9.77 16.03 14.22
CA PRO A 176 8.73 16.26 13.20
C PRO A 176 8.88 15.33 12.01
N ASN A 177 7.75 14.94 11.39
CA ASN A 177 7.78 14.08 10.20
C ASN A 177 7.75 14.87 8.88
N GLN A 178 7.74 16.18 8.94
CA GLN A 178 7.69 17.11 7.81
C GLN A 178 8.92 18.02 7.83
N ASP A 179 9.42 18.33 6.65
CA ASP A 179 10.54 19.27 6.48
C ASP A 179 10.09 20.73 6.59
N PHE A 180 8.83 20.99 6.16
CA PHE A 180 8.22 22.33 6.13
C PHE A 180 6.73 22.25 6.47
N LEU A 181 6.21 23.32 7.07
CA LEU A 181 4.76 23.47 7.23
C LEU A 181 4.14 23.83 5.88
N SER A 182 3.15 23.05 5.46
CA SER A 182 2.45 23.23 4.17
C SER A 182 1.46 24.40 4.14
N GLY A 183 1.33 25.16 5.23
CA GLY A 183 0.31 26.19 5.41
C GLY A 183 -1.10 25.63 5.68
N LYS A 184 -1.31 24.33 5.56
CA LYS A 184 -2.56 23.62 5.87
C LYS A 184 -2.38 22.76 7.11
N GLY A 185 -2.66 23.32 8.31
CA GLY A 185 -2.54 22.60 9.58
C GLY A 185 -1.24 22.91 10.36
N PHE A 186 -1.00 22.16 11.43
CA PHE A 186 0.04 22.45 12.44
C PHE A 186 1.25 21.50 12.38
N GLY A 187 1.26 20.59 11.44
CA GLY A 187 2.21 19.48 11.40
C GLY A 187 1.76 18.29 12.25
N ASN A 188 2.63 17.31 12.36
CA ASN A 188 2.38 16.14 13.21
C ASN A 188 2.70 16.47 14.67
N LEU A 189 1.92 15.86 15.57
CA LEU A 189 2.12 15.98 17.00
C LEU A 189 2.72 14.70 17.58
N ILE A 190 3.42 14.82 18.69
CA ILE A 190 3.88 13.72 19.53
C ILE A 190 3.31 13.86 20.94
N ALA A 191 2.99 12.73 21.58
CA ALA A 191 2.49 12.70 22.95
C ALA A 191 3.55 13.19 23.94
N LEU A 192 3.17 14.03 24.89
CA LEU A 192 4.06 14.45 25.97
C LEU A 192 4.24 13.28 26.97
N PRO A 193 5.47 12.95 27.39
CA PRO A 193 5.71 11.93 28.41
C PRO A 193 5.17 12.29 29.79
N LEU A 194 5.11 11.30 30.68
CA LEU A 194 4.76 11.38 32.10
C LEU A 194 3.28 11.75 32.37
N PHE A 195 2.36 11.35 31.49
CA PHE A 195 0.93 11.44 31.79
C PHE A 195 0.54 10.47 32.92
N LYS A 196 0.12 10.99 34.08
CA LYS A 196 -0.09 10.24 35.30
C LYS A 196 -0.82 8.89 35.17
N PRO A 197 -2.00 8.79 34.53
CA PRO A 197 -2.74 7.52 34.45
C PRO A 197 -2.06 6.41 33.65
N THR A 198 -1.10 6.73 32.77
CA THR A 198 -0.30 5.76 32.02
C THR A 198 1.07 5.56 32.63
N PHE A 199 1.63 6.60 33.23
CA PHE A 199 2.87 6.56 33.98
C PHE A 199 2.79 5.59 35.16
N GLU A 200 1.73 5.62 35.95
CA GLU A 200 1.49 4.70 37.06
C GLU A 200 1.42 3.22 36.63
N LYS A 201 1.25 2.97 35.36
CA LYS A 201 1.26 1.61 34.74
C LYS A 201 2.60 1.25 34.10
N GLY A 202 3.65 2.06 34.33
CA GLY A 202 4.96 1.88 33.70
C GLY A 202 5.05 2.22 32.23
N ASN A 203 4.09 2.99 31.69
CA ASN A 203 4.07 3.45 30.30
C ASN A 203 4.18 4.98 30.21
N ASN A 204 4.51 5.51 29.02
CA ASN A 204 4.70 6.94 28.78
C ASN A 204 5.79 7.53 29.71
N CYS A 205 6.86 6.78 29.89
CA CYS A 205 7.99 7.10 30.75
C CYS A 205 9.31 6.63 30.13
N PHE A 206 10.40 7.21 30.56
CA PHE A 206 11.75 6.80 30.17
C PHE A 206 12.12 5.48 30.79
N ILE A 207 12.76 4.63 30.01
CA ILE A 207 13.12 3.26 30.37
C ILE A 207 14.60 3.02 30.08
N ASP A 208 15.18 2.10 30.81
CA ASP A 208 16.51 1.58 30.53
C ASP A 208 16.50 0.74 29.25
N PRO A 209 17.34 1.02 28.25
CA PRO A 209 17.33 0.29 26.98
C PRO A 209 17.88 -1.15 27.08
N GLU A 210 18.54 -1.54 28.19
CA GLU A 210 19.06 -2.89 28.38
C GLU A 210 18.02 -3.79 29.08
N THR A 211 17.35 -3.25 30.09
CA THR A 211 16.38 -3.99 30.93
C THR A 211 14.93 -3.78 30.49
N PHE A 212 14.68 -2.70 29.76
CA PHE A 212 13.35 -2.19 29.42
C PHE A 212 12.48 -1.83 30.64
N GLU A 213 13.07 -1.64 31.80
CA GLU A 213 12.36 -1.23 33.02
C GLU A 213 12.33 0.30 33.14
N PRO A 214 11.23 0.90 33.64
CA PRO A 214 11.16 2.33 33.90
C PRO A 214 12.21 2.78 34.92
N PHE A 215 12.88 3.90 34.67
CA PHE A 215 13.72 4.52 35.69
C PHE A 215 12.88 4.89 36.90
N THR A 216 13.36 4.54 38.10
CA THR A 216 12.64 4.80 39.37
C THR A 216 12.51 6.29 39.68
N ASP A 217 13.53 7.09 39.34
CA ASP A 217 13.52 8.55 39.42
C ASP A 217 13.53 9.18 38.03
N GLN A 218 12.34 9.36 37.45
CA GLN A 218 12.17 10.00 36.14
C GLN A 218 12.67 11.44 36.14
N TRP A 219 12.47 12.18 37.23
CA TRP A 219 12.89 13.57 37.29
C TRP A 219 14.40 13.73 37.41
N GLY A 220 15.04 12.89 38.18
CA GLY A 220 16.50 12.81 38.24
C GLY A 220 17.09 12.42 36.88
N PHE A 221 16.46 11.47 36.19
CA PHE A 221 16.86 11.10 34.85
C PHE A 221 16.74 12.27 33.85
N LEU A 222 15.60 12.96 33.81
CA LEU A 222 15.36 14.10 32.93
C LEU A 222 16.32 15.28 33.16
N LYS A 223 16.75 15.50 34.42
CA LYS A 223 17.75 16.53 34.74
C LYS A 223 19.13 16.25 34.14
N ASN A 224 19.46 14.99 33.92
CA ASN A 224 20.74 14.54 33.38
C ASN A 224 20.74 14.37 31.85
N ILE A 225 19.64 14.69 31.18
CA ILE A 225 19.56 14.65 29.70
C ILE A 225 20.56 15.64 29.10
N GLN A 226 21.44 15.10 28.24
CA GLN A 226 22.36 15.88 27.45
C GLN A 226 21.70 16.30 26.12
N ARG A 227 22.06 17.49 25.66
CA ARG A 227 21.61 18.04 24.39
C ARG A 227 22.71 17.97 23.35
N VAL A 228 22.35 17.66 22.13
CA VAL A 228 23.27 17.66 21.00
C VAL A 228 23.51 19.10 20.56
N SER A 229 24.78 19.48 20.38
CA SER A 229 25.13 20.77 19.80
C SER A 229 24.68 20.84 18.34
N THR A 230 24.05 21.94 17.97
CA THR A 230 23.67 22.22 16.58
C THR A 230 24.86 22.36 15.65
N ASP A 231 26.01 22.84 16.17
CA ASP A 231 27.26 22.90 15.41
C ASP A 231 27.78 21.49 15.09
N PHE A 232 27.68 20.56 16.05
CA PHE A 232 28.01 19.15 15.82
C PHE A 232 27.06 18.50 14.79
N LEU A 233 25.76 18.81 14.84
CA LEU A 233 24.80 18.33 13.82
C LEU A 233 25.14 18.87 12.43
N ASP A 234 25.62 20.10 12.31
CA ASP A 234 26.06 20.66 11.01
C ASP A 234 27.30 19.94 10.47
N GLU A 235 28.26 19.58 11.32
CA GLU A 235 29.42 18.76 10.92
C GLU A 235 28.99 17.35 10.51
N LEU A 236 28.10 16.75 11.29
CA LEU A 236 27.57 15.43 11.00
C LEU A 236 26.77 15.42 9.67
N CYS A 237 26.01 16.47 9.42
CA CYS A 237 25.30 16.65 8.15
C CYS A 237 26.24 16.67 6.95
N LYS A 238 27.42 17.31 7.08
CA LYS A 238 28.47 17.33 6.05
C LYS A 238 29.09 15.94 5.82
N THR A 239 29.31 15.18 6.88
CA THR A 239 29.94 13.85 6.83
C THR A 239 29.02 12.75 6.35
N LEU A 240 27.75 12.75 6.79
CA LEU A 240 26.75 11.75 6.41
C LEU A 240 26.14 12.03 5.03
N SER A 241 26.30 13.22 4.51
CA SER A 241 25.82 13.63 3.18
C SER A 241 26.92 14.44 2.50
N PRO A 242 28.02 13.80 2.05
CA PRO A 242 29.14 14.52 1.42
C PRO A 242 28.73 15.30 0.16
N ASN A 243 27.51 15.11 -0.36
CA ASN A 243 26.97 15.72 -1.56
C ASN A 243 25.64 16.46 -1.36
N VAL A 244 25.37 17.06 -0.19
CA VAL A 244 24.22 17.96 -0.06
C VAL A 244 24.71 19.41 0.01
N PRO A 245 24.65 20.17 -1.09
CA PRO A 245 24.95 21.59 -1.08
C PRO A 245 23.96 22.33 -0.18
N ILE A 246 24.45 23.28 0.59
CA ILE A 246 23.70 24.42 1.14
C ILE A 246 22.78 24.92 0.03
N ILE A 247 21.46 24.98 0.30
CA ILE A 247 20.44 25.38 -0.67
C ILE A 247 20.78 26.72 -1.30
N LYS A 248 21.55 26.71 -2.36
CA LYS A 248 21.40 27.46 -3.59
C LYS A 248 21.25 26.38 -4.63
N SER A 249 20.12 26.38 -5.28
CA SER A 249 19.77 25.50 -6.39
C SER A 249 20.93 25.27 -7.35
N GLN A 250 21.69 24.19 -7.18
CA GLN A 250 22.54 23.63 -8.21
C GLN A 250 22.30 22.13 -8.28
N PRO A 251 22.11 21.57 -9.47
CA PRO A 251 21.75 20.17 -9.66
C PRO A 251 22.90 19.28 -9.24
N ILE A 252 22.57 18.22 -8.49
CA ILE A 252 23.45 17.05 -8.29
C ILE A 252 23.64 16.45 -9.69
N ASN A 253 24.85 16.56 -10.23
CA ASN A 253 25.19 16.22 -11.62
C ASN A 253 25.35 14.69 -11.84
N GLU A 254 24.76 13.82 -11.01
CA GLU A 254 24.61 12.42 -11.34
C GLU A 254 23.18 12.17 -11.81
N LYS A 255 23.05 11.94 -13.11
CA LYS A 255 21.75 11.55 -13.72
C LYS A 255 21.27 10.27 -13.08
N LEU A 256 20.02 10.26 -12.63
CA LEU A 256 19.34 9.05 -12.15
C LEU A 256 19.41 7.97 -13.24
N GLY A 257 20.13 6.88 -12.99
CA GLY A 257 20.19 5.75 -13.91
C GLY A 257 18.94 4.87 -13.77
N ILE A 258 18.19 4.73 -14.85
CA ILE A 258 17.02 3.85 -14.92
C ILE A 258 17.24 2.87 -16.07
N SER A 259 17.17 1.56 -15.80
CA SER A 259 17.17 0.55 -16.86
C SER A 259 15.93 -0.34 -16.78
N LEU A 260 15.42 -0.77 -17.94
CA LEU A 260 14.23 -1.59 -18.09
C LEU A 260 14.58 -2.94 -18.70
N ASN A 261 14.26 -4.01 -17.95
CA ASN A 261 14.30 -5.37 -18.44
C ASN A 261 13.03 -6.13 -17.98
N ASN A 262 13.16 -7.30 -17.37
CA ASN A 262 12.08 -7.98 -16.63
C ASN A 262 11.64 -7.21 -15.38
N THR A 263 12.53 -6.42 -14.80
CA THR A 263 12.28 -5.43 -13.75
C THR A 263 12.83 -4.06 -14.18
N ILE A 264 12.48 -3.02 -13.46
CA ILE A 264 13.13 -1.71 -13.56
C ILE A 264 14.23 -1.68 -12.52
N ARG A 265 15.45 -1.32 -12.93
CA ARG A 265 16.58 -1.07 -12.03
C ARG A 265 16.83 0.43 -11.96
N ILE A 266 17.01 0.93 -10.76
CA ILE A 266 17.25 2.35 -10.46
C ILE A 266 18.53 2.43 -9.65
N SER A 267 19.50 3.23 -10.12
CA SER A 267 20.73 3.47 -9.37
C SER A 267 20.44 4.20 -8.05
N ARG A 268 21.02 3.73 -6.93
CA ARG A 268 20.87 4.40 -5.64
C ARG A 268 21.50 5.78 -5.59
N ASN A 269 22.58 6.02 -6.33
CA ASN A 269 23.30 7.28 -6.31
C ASN A 269 22.46 8.48 -6.79
N GLY A 270 21.45 8.23 -7.62
CA GLY A 270 20.53 9.27 -8.11
C GLY A 270 19.18 9.36 -7.36
N LEU A 271 18.98 8.56 -6.31
CA LEU A 271 17.73 8.56 -5.56
C LEU A 271 17.57 9.83 -4.71
N THR A 272 16.57 10.63 -5.04
CA THR A 272 16.20 11.78 -4.20
C THR A 272 15.19 11.37 -3.13
N PRO A 273 15.10 12.08 -1.98
CA PRO A 273 14.08 11.82 -0.97
C PRO A 273 12.64 11.86 -1.52
N THR A 274 12.39 12.75 -2.48
CA THR A 274 11.09 12.88 -3.15
C THR A 274 10.75 11.64 -3.98
N LEU A 275 11.72 11.12 -4.76
CA LEU A 275 11.54 9.89 -5.54
C LEU A 275 11.36 8.67 -4.63
N THR A 276 12.16 8.57 -3.58
CA THR A 276 12.07 7.49 -2.59
C THR A 276 10.69 7.47 -1.92
N HIS A 277 10.20 8.63 -1.49
CA HIS A 277 8.85 8.73 -0.92
C HIS A 277 7.77 8.31 -1.93
N PHE A 278 7.88 8.79 -3.17
CA PHE A 278 6.95 8.41 -4.24
C PHE A 278 6.93 6.88 -4.46
N LEU A 279 8.11 6.26 -4.60
CA LEU A 279 8.21 4.81 -4.79
C LEU A 279 7.64 4.05 -3.58
N LYS A 280 7.96 4.47 -2.36
CA LYS A 280 7.45 3.86 -1.12
C LYS A 280 5.93 3.89 -1.07
N GLU A 281 5.29 5.04 -1.32
CA GLU A 281 3.84 5.18 -1.27
C GLU A 281 3.13 4.41 -2.39
N GLU A 282 3.74 4.35 -3.57
CA GLU A 282 3.15 3.69 -4.71
C GLU A 282 3.34 2.18 -4.73
N LEU A 283 4.45 1.67 -4.25
CA LEU A 283 4.83 0.27 -4.40
C LEU A 283 4.73 -0.55 -3.10
N ASN A 284 4.56 0.11 -1.94
CA ASN A 284 4.25 -0.57 -0.68
C ASN A 284 2.85 -0.18 -0.23
N PHE A 285 1.89 -1.04 -0.41
CA PHE A 285 0.49 -0.77 -0.10
C PHE A 285 -0.16 -1.88 0.72
N ALA A 286 -1.20 -1.49 1.46
CA ALA A 286 -1.91 -2.37 2.37
C ALA A 286 -2.59 -3.53 1.62
N ASN A 287 -2.45 -4.74 2.15
CA ASN A 287 -3.20 -5.90 1.69
C ASN A 287 -4.60 -5.88 2.31
N SER A 288 -5.59 -5.50 1.53
CA SER A 288 -6.98 -5.39 2.00
C SER A 288 -7.55 -6.71 2.51
N GLU A 289 -7.10 -7.86 1.97
CA GLU A 289 -7.51 -9.18 2.44
C GLU A 289 -7.10 -9.42 3.90
N PHE A 290 -5.88 -9.01 4.27
CA PHE A 290 -5.41 -9.10 5.66
C PHE A 290 -6.34 -8.33 6.61
N PHE A 291 -6.68 -7.09 6.27
CA PHE A 291 -7.52 -6.26 7.13
C PHE A 291 -8.96 -6.77 7.23
N ILE A 292 -9.48 -7.36 6.16
CA ILE A 292 -10.81 -7.99 6.16
C ILE A 292 -10.81 -9.25 7.01
N LYS A 293 -9.82 -10.15 6.83
CA LYS A 293 -9.65 -11.33 7.68
C LYS A 293 -9.54 -10.95 9.14
N LYS A 294 -8.72 -9.93 9.45
CA LYS A 294 -8.56 -9.41 10.82
C LYS A 294 -9.86 -8.86 11.39
N LYS A 295 -10.61 -8.06 10.62
CA LYS A 295 -11.92 -7.52 11.04
C LYS A 295 -12.96 -8.63 11.25
N SER A 296 -12.90 -9.68 10.43
CA SER A 296 -13.79 -10.86 10.51
C SER A 296 -13.30 -11.91 11.51
N ARG A 297 -12.24 -11.64 12.29
CA ARG A 297 -11.61 -12.58 13.23
C ARG A 297 -11.20 -13.92 12.59
N ARG A 298 -10.86 -13.92 11.30
CA ARG A 298 -10.33 -15.08 10.59
C ARG A 298 -8.81 -15.16 10.76
N ASN A 299 -8.25 -16.35 10.54
CA ASN A 299 -6.81 -16.55 10.60
C ASN A 299 -6.07 -15.68 9.57
N THR A 300 -5.02 -14.96 10.02
CA THR A 300 -4.20 -14.06 9.21
C THR A 300 -2.74 -14.50 9.10
N LEU A 301 -2.36 -15.66 9.68
CA LEU A 301 -0.97 -16.11 9.78
C LEU A 301 -0.26 -16.22 8.41
N GLU A 302 -0.98 -16.64 7.37
CA GLU A 302 -0.44 -16.80 6.01
C GLU A 302 -0.71 -15.58 5.11
N THR A 303 -1.25 -14.48 5.65
CA THR A 303 -1.64 -13.32 4.84
C THR A 303 -0.73 -12.14 5.18
N VAL A 304 0.10 -11.72 4.24
CA VAL A 304 0.96 -10.55 4.43
C VAL A 304 0.13 -9.28 4.65
N ARG A 305 0.56 -8.45 5.58
CA ARG A 305 -0.14 -7.21 5.92
C ARG A 305 0.02 -6.13 4.86
N TYR A 306 1.21 -6.04 4.27
CA TYR A 306 1.55 -5.11 3.21
C TYR A 306 2.21 -5.85 2.06
N PHE A 307 1.86 -5.47 0.84
CA PHE A 307 2.63 -5.85 -0.33
C PHE A 307 3.87 -4.96 -0.41
N LYS A 308 5.03 -5.57 -0.57
CA LYS A 308 6.32 -4.92 -0.77
C LYS A 308 6.78 -5.27 -2.17
N LEU A 309 6.82 -4.28 -3.06
CA LEU A 309 7.17 -4.46 -4.46
C LEU A 309 8.52 -3.82 -4.81
N ILE A 310 9.27 -3.41 -3.80
CA ILE A 310 10.59 -2.83 -3.94
C ILE A 310 11.58 -3.84 -3.36
N GLU A 311 12.55 -4.23 -4.16
CA GLU A 311 13.70 -5.04 -3.75
C GLU A 311 14.95 -4.18 -3.83
N GLU A 312 15.88 -4.36 -2.91
CA GLU A 312 17.05 -3.50 -2.75
C GLU A 312 18.35 -4.34 -2.79
N SER A 313 19.37 -3.77 -3.44
CA SER A 313 20.76 -4.17 -3.31
C SER A 313 21.61 -3.00 -2.81
N GLU A 314 22.90 -3.21 -2.62
CA GLU A 314 23.82 -2.15 -2.19
C GLU A 314 23.86 -0.96 -3.17
N SER A 315 23.74 -1.21 -4.46
CA SER A 315 23.90 -0.21 -5.53
C SER A 315 22.61 0.15 -6.28
N GLU A 316 21.60 -0.69 -6.23
CA GLU A 316 20.41 -0.57 -7.07
C GLU A 316 19.12 -0.87 -6.30
N VAL A 317 18.03 -0.33 -6.81
CA VAL A 317 16.66 -0.60 -6.39
C VAL A 317 15.91 -1.24 -7.54
N PHE A 318 15.23 -2.36 -7.27
CA PHE A 318 14.46 -3.12 -8.25
C PHE A 318 12.98 -2.95 -7.99
N ILE A 319 12.24 -2.60 -9.05
CA ILE A 319 10.79 -2.45 -9.00
C ILE A 319 10.13 -3.13 -10.21
N PRO A 320 8.85 -3.52 -10.13
CA PRO A 320 8.18 -4.20 -11.22
C PRO A 320 8.11 -3.37 -12.50
N ARG A 321 8.32 -4.03 -13.64
CA ARG A 321 8.48 -3.38 -14.96
C ARG A 321 7.28 -2.56 -15.44
N GLY A 322 6.08 -2.93 -15.07
CA GLY A 322 4.86 -2.22 -15.49
C GLY A 322 4.74 -0.81 -14.91
N PHE A 323 5.53 -0.50 -13.88
CA PHE A 323 5.56 0.82 -13.26
C PHE A 323 6.36 1.89 -14.03
N ILE A 324 7.11 1.51 -15.09
CA ILE A 324 8.03 2.40 -15.80
C ILE A 324 7.34 3.67 -16.32
N GLY A 325 6.16 3.55 -16.92
CA GLY A 325 5.45 4.73 -17.45
C GLY A 325 5.13 5.77 -16.37
N ARG A 326 4.73 5.30 -15.18
CA ARG A 326 4.44 6.15 -14.03
C ARG A 326 5.71 6.76 -13.42
N LEU A 327 6.78 5.97 -13.34
CA LEU A 327 8.09 6.44 -12.89
C LEU A 327 8.64 7.57 -13.79
N LEU A 328 8.65 7.34 -15.10
CA LEU A 328 9.18 8.33 -16.05
C LEU A 328 8.33 9.62 -16.08
N ARG A 329 7.02 9.52 -15.94
CA ARG A 329 6.16 10.72 -15.79
C ARG A 329 6.50 11.48 -14.51
N PHE A 330 6.60 10.79 -13.38
CA PHE A 330 6.97 11.43 -12.11
C PHE A 330 8.33 12.14 -12.20
N CYS A 331 9.34 11.50 -12.78
CA CYS A 331 10.65 12.14 -12.98
C CYS A 331 10.55 13.41 -13.84
N LYS A 332 9.77 13.38 -14.93
CA LYS A 332 9.54 14.54 -15.79
C LYS A 332 8.80 15.67 -15.07
N GLU A 333 7.70 15.35 -14.38
CA GLU A 333 6.88 16.31 -13.62
C GLU A 333 7.67 16.95 -12.47
N SER A 334 8.57 16.18 -11.86
CA SER A 334 9.47 16.65 -10.80
C SER A 334 10.75 17.29 -11.33
N GLN A 335 10.89 17.47 -12.65
CA GLN A 335 12.06 18.05 -13.33
C GLN A 335 13.38 17.34 -12.96
N MET A 336 13.34 16.04 -12.75
CA MET A 336 14.52 15.23 -12.44
C MET A 336 15.25 14.85 -13.73
N GLU A 337 16.56 15.05 -13.77
CA GLU A 337 17.39 14.52 -14.85
C GLU A 337 17.61 13.02 -14.67
N PHE A 338 17.34 12.24 -15.71
CA PHE A 338 17.56 10.79 -15.70
C PHE A 338 18.09 10.27 -17.03
N GLY A 339 18.90 9.21 -16.96
CA GLY A 339 19.28 8.38 -18.10
C GLY A 339 18.39 7.15 -18.14
N PHE A 340 17.81 6.85 -19.29
CA PHE A 340 16.97 5.66 -19.48
C PHE A 340 17.60 4.71 -20.49
N VAL A 341 17.74 3.44 -20.13
CA VAL A 341 18.25 2.38 -21.00
C VAL A 341 17.21 1.24 -21.09
N ASP A 342 16.77 0.93 -22.29
CA ASP A 342 15.92 -0.23 -22.53
C ASP A 342 16.81 -1.46 -22.86
N GLU A 343 16.90 -2.38 -21.93
CA GLU A 343 17.71 -3.59 -22.06
C GLU A 343 16.91 -4.80 -22.57
N ARG A 344 15.61 -4.63 -22.81
CA ARG A 344 14.77 -5.70 -23.35
C ARG A 344 15.24 -6.10 -24.75
N LYS A 345 15.18 -7.39 -25.05
CA LYS A 345 15.62 -7.91 -26.35
C LYS A 345 14.48 -8.60 -27.08
N LEU A 346 14.34 -8.30 -28.35
CA LEU A 346 13.48 -9.05 -29.26
C LEU A 346 14.08 -10.44 -29.53
N LYS A 347 13.21 -11.42 -29.71
CA LYS A 347 13.57 -12.76 -30.18
C LYS A 347 13.53 -12.78 -31.71
N PRO A 348 14.10 -13.83 -32.36
CA PRO A 348 13.95 -14.02 -33.79
C PRO A 348 12.47 -14.00 -34.21
N THR A 349 12.19 -13.28 -35.27
CA THR A 349 10.81 -13.12 -35.79
C THR A 349 10.25 -14.44 -36.28
N ILE A 350 9.02 -14.74 -35.91
CA ILE A 350 8.24 -15.88 -36.38
C ILE A 350 7.08 -15.38 -37.24
N PRO A 351 6.92 -15.85 -38.45
CA PRO A 351 5.74 -15.53 -39.26
C PRO A 351 4.51 -16.25 -38.70
N PHE A 352 3.45 -15.50 -38.43
CA PHE A 352 2.14 -16.04 -38.08
C PHE A 352 1.13 -15.66 -39.14
N VAL A 353 0.28 -16.60 -39.52
CA VAL A 353 -0.86 -16.33 -40.41
C VAL A 353 -2.11 -16.25 -39.54
N PHE A 354 -2.74 -15.09 -39.51
CA PHE A 354 -3.95 -14.88 -38.70
C PHE A 354 -5.20 -15.01 -39.59
N ASN A 355 -5.98 -16.08 -39.36
CA ASN A 355 -7.11 -16.49 -40.19
C ASN A 355 -8.47 -16.09 -39.57
N ALA A 356 -8.64 -14.84 -39.18
CA ALA A 356 -9.92 -14.36 -38.69
C ALA A 356 -10.15 -12.89 -39.06
N ALA A 357 -11.41 -12.52 -39.32
CA ALA A 357 -11.80 -11.11 -39.42
C ALA A 357 -12.02 -10.49 -38.04
N LEU A 358 -11.46 -9.32 -37.84
CA LEU A 358 -11.66 -8.56 -36.60
C LEU A 358 -12.97 -7.75 -36.67
N ARG A 359 -13.67 -7.66 -35.57
CA ARG A 359 -14.81 -6.75 -35.39
C ARG A 359 -14.33 -5.33 -35.15
N ASN A 360 -15.18 -4.33 -35.37
CA ASN A 360 -14.82 -2.91 -35.25
C ASN A 360 -14.22 -2.55 -33.88
N HIS A 361 -14.82 -3.00 -32.79
CA HIS A 361 -14.28 -2.79 -31.44
C HIS A 361 -12.91 -3.47 -31.19
N GLN A 362 -12.62 -4.56 -31.90
CA GLN A 362 -11.31 -5.24 -31.80
C GLN A 362 -10.25 -4.50 -32.61
N LEU A 363 -10.58 -3.89 -33.73
CA LEU A 363 -9.67 -3.07 -34.55
C LEU A 363 -9.11 -1.90 -33.72
N GLY A 364 -9.96 -1.16 -33.01
CA GLY A 364 -9.54 -0.04 -32.15
C GLY A 364 -8.58 -0.47 -31.05
N VAL A 365 -8.77 -1.69 -30.48
CA VAL A 365 -7.83 -2.25 -29.50
C VAL A 365 -6.48 -2.53 -30.13
N ILE A 366 -6.46 -3.18 -31.31
CA ILE A 366 -5.20 -3.53 -31.98
C ILE A 366 -4.44 -2.27 -32.38
N GLU A 367 -5.11 -1.22 -32.83
CA GLU A 367 -4.47 0.07 -33.10
C GLU A 367 -3.83 0.67 -31.83
N SER A 368 -4.52 0.62 -30.69
CA SER A 368 -3.99 1.10 -29.41
C SER A 368 -2.77 0.29 -28.96
N VAL A 369 -2.82 -1.04 -29.10
CA VAL A 369 -1.75 -1.97 -28.73
C VAL A 369 -0.53 -1.85 -29.66
N SER A 370 -0.73 -1.50 -30.93
CA SER A 370 0.40 -1.33 -31.87
C SER A 370 1.41 -0.29 -31.39
N LYS A 371 0.96 0.73 -30.68
CA LYS A 371 1.74 1.87 -30.16
C LYS A 371 2.38 1.58 -28.78
N LYS A 372 2.15 0.40 -28.19
CA LYS A 372 2.59 0.05 -26.84
C LYS A 372 3.22 -1.35 -26.80
N ASP A 373 4.22 -1.53 -25.95
CA ASP A 373 4.90 -2.82 -25.81
C ASP A 373 4.35 -3.66 -24.64
N TYR A 374 3.64 -3.03 -23.73
CA TYR A 374 3.06 -3.68 -22.55
C TYR A 374 1.87 -2.87 -22.03
N GLY A 375 1.00 -3.53 -21.30
CA GLY A 375 -0.17 -2.93 -20.66
C GLY A 375 -1.34 -3.87 -20.50
N VAL A 376 -2.43 -3.35 -19.96
CA VAL A 376 -3.66 -4.10 -19.70
C VAL A 376 -4.74 -3.70 -20.69
N ILE A 377 -5.39 -4.71 -21.26
CA ILE A 377 -6.53 -4.58 -22.16
C ILE A 377 -7.78 -5.00 -21.39
N VAL A 378 -8.68 -4.05 -21.20
CA VAL A 378 -9.97 -4.29 -20.55
C VAL A 378 -11.00 -4.60 -21.62
N ALA A 379 -11.53 -5.81 -21.57
CA ALA A 379 -12.45 -6.32 -22.58
C ALA A 379 -13.54 -7.17 -21.92
N PRO A 380 -14.81 -6.77 -21.98
CA PRO A 380 -15.91 -7.47 -21.31
C PRO A 380 -16.11 -8.88 -21.88
N PRO A 381 -16.88 -9.75 -21.17
CA PRO A 381 -17.25 -11.07 -21.71
C PRO A 381 -17.91 -10.94 -23.08
N GLY A 382 -17.55 -11.85 -24.00
CA GLY A 382 -18.09 -11.83 -25.38
C GLY A 382 -17.38 -10.88 -26.37
N SER A 383 -16.47 -10.00 -25.92
CA SER A 383 -15.68 -9.11 -26.78
C SER A 383 -14.65 -9.82 -27.66
N GLY A 384 -14.37 -11.10 -27.41
CA GLY A 384 -13.36 -11.87 -28.16
C GLY A 384 -11.93 -11.65 -27.67
N LYS A 385 -11.70 -11.57 -26.35
CA LYS A 385 -10.36 -11.45 -25.74
C LYS A 385 -9.32 -12.38 -26.33
N THR A 386 -9.67 -13.64 -26.55
CA THR A 386 -8.78 -14.66 -27.16
C THR A 386 -8.37 -14.28 -28.58
N VAL A 387 -9.30 -13.79 -29.40
CA VAL A 387 -9.05 -13.32 -30.77
C VAL A 387 -8.09 -12.12 -30.75
N ILE A 388 -8.33 -11.15 -29.86
CA ILE A 388 -7.45 -9.99 -29.66
C ILE A 388 -6.04 -10.45 -29.27
N GLY A 389 -5.91 -11.36 -28.30
CA GLY A 389 -4.62 -11.88 -27.86
C GLY A 389 -3.84 -12.62 -28.96
N LEU A 390 -4.54 -13.43 -29.78
CA LEU A 390 -3.92 -14.12 -30.92
C LEU A 390 -3.53 -13.16 -32.04
N LYS A 391 -4.30 -12.12 -32.28
CA LYS A 391 -3.94 -11.07 -33.26
C LYS A 391 -2.70 -10.32 -32.80
N ILE A 392 -2.60 -9.97 -31.50
CA ILE A 392 -1.40 -9.35 -30.93
C ILE A 392 -0.17 -10.23 -31.14
N ILE A 393 -0.26 -11.53 -30.84
CA ILE A 393 0.83 -12.49 -31.06
C ILE A 393 1.23 -12.50 -32.54
N GLY A 394 0.24 -12.55 -33.45
CA GLY A 394 0.47 -12.51 -34.87
C GLY A 394 1.21 -11.26 -35.35
N ASP A 395 0.78 -10.09 -34.86
CA ASP A 395 1.36 -8.80 -35.27
C ASP A 395 2.74 -8.55 -34.69
N LYS A 396 3.00 -9.02 -33.46
CA LYS A 396 4.32 -8.88 -32.82
C LYS A 396 5.35 -9.87 -33.37
N GLY A 397 4.91 -10.97 -33.97
CA GLY A 397 5.79 -11.94 -34.64
C GLY A 397 6.89 -12.53 -33.76
N GLN A 398 6.62 -12.77 -32.49
CA GLN A 398 7.60 -13.29 -31.52
C GLN A 398 7.13 -14.62 -30.94
N PRO A 399 8.07 -15.52 -30.53
CA PRO A 399 7.67 -16.68 -29.75
C PRO A 399 6.80 -16.25 -28.57
N ALA A 400 5.66 -16.91 -28.35
CA ALA A 400 4.65 -16.41 -27.40
C ALA A 400 4.36 -17.40 -26.27
N LEU A 401 4.19 -16.86 -25.06
CA LEU A 401 3.69 -17.55 -23.89
C LEU A 401 2.32 -16.98 -23.50
N ILE A 402 1.32 -17.84 -23.42
CA ILE A 402 0.00 -17.49 -22.94
C ILE A 402 -0.18 -18.09 -21.54
N ILE A 403 -0.42 -17.23 -20.56
CA ILE A 403 -0.58 -17.61 -19.15
C ILE A 403 -2.05 -17.57 -18.80
N VAL A 404 -2.58 -18.70 -18.31
CA VAL A 404 -3.98 -18.84 -17.89
C VAL A 404 -4.07 -19.32 -16.45
N HIS A 405 -5.21 -19.06 -15.78
CA HIS A 405 -5.40 -19.43 -14.38
C HIS A 405 -6.15 -20.77 -14.17
N ARG A 406 -6.80 -21.31 -15.21
CA ARG A 406 -7.57 -22.56 -15.15
C ARG A 406 -7.27 -23.49 -16.31
N LYS A 407 -7.41 -24.80 -16.04
CA LYS A 407 -7.25 -25.88 -16.99
C LYS A 407 -8.16 -25.72 -18.24
N GLN A 408 -9.42 -25.36 -18.04
CA GLN A 408 -10.38 -25.17 -19.13
C GLN A 408 -9.94 -24.07 -20.12
N LEU A 409 -9.37 -22.98 -19.62
CA LEU A 409 -8.83 -21.91 -20.47
C LEU A 409 -7.63 -22.38 -21.27
N LEU A 410 -6.78 -23.26 -20.71
CA LEU A 410 -5.65 -23.83 -21.45
C LEU A 410 -6.14 -24.61 -22.69
N GLU A 411 -7.17 -25.43 -22.55
CA GLU A 411 -7.79 -26.20 -23.65
C GLU A 411 -8.41 -25.24 -24.68
N GLN A 412 -9.19 -24.25 -24.22
CA GLN A 412 -9.80 -23.25 -25.11
C GLN A 412 -8.75 -22.46 -25.91
N TRP A 413 -7.66 -22.02 -25.29
CA TRP A 413 -6.59 -21.32 -25.99
C TRP A 413 -5.94 -22.21 -27.04
N THR A 414 -5.65 -23.49 -26.70
CA THR A 414 -5.07 -24.44 -27.64
C THR A 414 -5.95 -24.66 -28.88
N GLU A 415 -7.27 -24.79 -28.70
CA GLU A 415 -8.23 -24.89 -29.81
C GLU A 415 -8.30 -23.61 -30.68
N ARG A 416 -8.24 -22.46 -30.04
CA ARG A 416 -8.28 -21.17 -30.75
C ARG A 416 -6.99 -20.87 -31.50
N ILE A 417 -5.82 -21.29 -30.96
CA ILE A 417 -4.53 -21.19 -31.66
C ILE A 417 -4.60 -22.02 -32.96
N GLU A 418 -5.05 -23.27 -32.89
CA GLU A 418 -5.21 -24.11 -34.07
C GLU A 418 -6.18 -23.49 -35.11
N ALA A 419 -7.34 -23.00 -34.67
CA ALA A 419 -8.37 -22.44 -35.54
C ALA A 419 -7.95 -21.10 -36.19
N PHE A 420 -7.28 -20.20 -35.46
CA PHE A 420 -7.01 -18.85 -35.94
C PHE A 420 -5.57 -18.61 -36.41
N LEU A 421 -4.59 -19.40 -35.95
CA LEU A 421 -3.20 -19.29 -36.38
C LEU A 421 -2.75 -20.50 -37.22
N GLY A 422 -3.59 -21.51 -37.41
CA GLY A 422 -3.29 -22.69 -38.21
C GLY A 422 -2.18 -23.58 -37.62
N ILE A 423 -1.83 -23.40 -36.35
CA ILE A 423 -0.78 -24.17 -35.67
C ILE A 423 -1.40 -25.46 -35.11
N PRO A 424 -1.00 -26.65 -35.59
CA PRO A 424 -1.56 -27.91 -35.11
C PRO A 424 -1.37 -28.09 -33.60
N LYS A 425 -2.35 -28.65 -32.91
CA LYS A 425 -2.28 -28.89 -31.44
C LYS A 425 -1.00 -29.60 -30.97
N ARG A 426 -0.49 -30.53 -31.83
CA ARG A 426 0.76 -31.26 -31.53
C ARG A 426 2.00 -30.35 -31.47
N ASP A 427 1.98 -29.19 -32.11
CA ASP A 427 3.11 -28.25 -32.20
C ASP A 427 3.02 -27.14 -31.13
N ILE A 428 1.86 -27.01 -30.49
CA ILE A 428 1.64 -26.09 -29.39
C ILE A 428 2.29 -26.65 -28.10
N GLY A 429 3.05 -25.80 -27.41
CA GLY A 429 3.55 -26.11 -26.08
C GLY A 429 2.45 -26.07 -25.01
N VAL A 430 2.56 -26.95 -24.03
CA VAL A 430 1.61 -27.01 -22.90
C VAL A 430 2.35 -27.23 -21.59
N ILE A 431 2.21 -26.29 -20.67
CA ILE A 431 2.75 -26.39 -19.29
C ILE A 431 1.58 -26.39 -18.32
N GLY A 432 1.30 -27.54 -17.76
CA GLY A 432 0.15 -27.79 -16.87
C GLY A 432 -0.46 -29.16 -17.09
N GLN A 433 -1.33 -29.60 -16.20
CA GLN A 433 -1.98 -30.91 -16.29
C GLN A 433 -0.98 -32.09 -16.40
N GLY A 434 0.15 -32.02 -15.70
CA GLY A 434 1.19 -33.04 -15.81
C GLY A 434 2.07 -32.95 -17.07
N LYS A 435 1.83 -31.98 -17.95
CA LYS A 435 2.63 -31.74 -19.16
C LYS A 435 3.61 -30.58 -18.92
N SER A 436 4.80 -30.67 -19.54
CA SER A 436 5.86 -29.62 -19.49
C SER A 436 6.50 -29.39 -20.86
N LYS A 437 5.72 -29.47 -21.93
CA LYS A 437 6.19 -29.29 -23.30
C LYS A 437 6.26 -27.82 -23.65
N ILE A 438 7.42 -27.34 -24.11
CA ILE A 438 7.61 -26.01 -24.69
C ILE A 438 7.46 -26.11 -26.21
N GLY A 439 6.58 -25.27 -26.78
CA GLY A 439 6.38 -25.17 -28.24
C GLY A 439 7.37 -24.19 -28.85
N LYS A 440 7.74 -24.43 -30.12
CA LYS A 440 8.67 -23.55 -30.85
C LYS A 440 8.08 -22.14 -31.10
N GLN A 441 6.78 -22.05 -31.34
CA GLN A 441 6.11 -20.79 -31.69
C GLN A 441 5.25 -20.27 -30.53
N ILE A 442 4.41 -21.12 -29.96
CA ILE A 442 3.48 -20.75 -28.90
C ILE A 442 3.45 -21.83 -27.82
N THR A 443 3.41 -21.38 -26.58
CA THR A 443 3.17 -22.22 -25.38
C THR A 443 2.02 -21.65 -24.58
N VAL A 444 1.10 -22.51 -24.13
CA VAL A 444 0.04 -22.16 -23.18
C VAL A 444 0.38 -22.78 -21.83
N ALA A 445 0.35 -21.98 -20.77
CA ALA A 445 0.77 -22.43 -19.44
C ALA A 445 -0.25 -22.01 -18.37
N THR A 446 -0.45 -22.88 -17.38
CA THR A 446 -1.15 -22.45 -16.15
C THR A 446 -0.19 -21.75 -15.21
N ILE A 447 -0.63 -20.64 -14.60
CA ILE A 447 0.19 -19.84 -13.68
C ILE A 447 0.73 -20.67 -12.50
N GLN A 448 -0.02 -21.67 -12.05
CA GLN A 448 0.38 -22.55 -10.94
C GLN A 448 1.51 -23.52 -11.34
N SER A 449 1.65 -23.84 -12.63
CA SER A 449 2.65 -24.78 -13.12
C SER A 449 3.97 -24.10 -13.54
N LEU A 450 3.90 -22.82 -13.93
CA LEU A 450 5.05 -22.05 -14.41
C LEU A 450 6.21 -21.94 -13.41
N PRO A 451 6.00 -21.72 -12.10
CA PRO A 451 7.10 -21.59 -11.15
C PRO A 451 8.04 -22.80 -11.12
N LYS A 452 7.51 -24.00 -11.40
CA LYS A 452 8.29 -25.24 -11.44
C LYS A 452 9.14 -25.40 -12.70
N GLN A 453 8.85 -24.61 -13.74
CA GLN A 453 9.51 -24.66 -15.05
C GLN A 453 10.17 -23.33 -15.42
N ILE A 454 10.31 -22.41 -14.45
CA ILE A 454 10.69 -21.02 -14.74
C ILE A 454 12.05 -20.93 -15.42
N GLU A 455 13.04 -21.68 -14.97
CA GLU A 455 14.40 -21.70 -15.53
C GLU A 455 14.43 -22.11 -17.01
N SER A 456 13.51 -23.00 -17.41
CA SER A 456 13.41 -23.47 -18.80
C SER A 456 12.65 -22.51 -19.72
N VAL A 457 11.87 -21.57 -19.17
CA VAL A 457 10.97 -20.69 -19.94
C VAL A 457 11.31 -19.20 -19.84
N GLU A 458 12.08 -18.78 -18.85
CA GLU A 458 12.29 -17.36 -18.52
C GLU A 458 12.80 -16.51 -19.68
N ASN A 459 13.60 -17.10 -20.59
CA ASN A 459 14.20 -16.41 -21.73
C ASN A 459 13.79 -16.98 -23.10
N GLN A 460 12.69 -17.73 -23.19
CA GLN A 460 12.27 -18.38 -24.44
C GLN A 460 11.33 -17.54 -25.28
N PHE A 461 10.56 -16.65 -24.67
CA PHE A 461 9.44 -15.95 -25.30
C PHE A 461 9.72 -14.46 -25.47
N GLY A 462 9.30 -13.90 -26.60
CA GLY A 462 9.33 -12.46 -26.86
C GLY A 462 8.00 -11.76 -26.57
N THR A 463 6.89 -12.53 -26.58
CA THR A 463 5.54 -12.00 -26.25
C THR A 463 4.90 -12.83 -25.15
N ILE A 464 4.36 -12.17 -24.13
CA ILE A 464 3.59 -12.80 -23.06
C ILE A 464 2.18 -12.22 -23.04
N ILE A 465 1.18 -13.09 -23.04
CA ILE A 465 -0.23 -12.75 -22.81
C ILE A 465 -0.67 -13.38 -21.49
N VAL A 466 -1.18 -12.56 -20.57
CA VAL A 466 -1.77 -13.03 -19.30
C VAL A 466 -3.28 -12.91 -19.40
N ASP A 467 -3.95 -14.04 -19.57
CA ASP A 467 -5.41 -14.07 -19.67
C ASP A 467 -6.06 -14.06 -18.28
N GLU A 468 -7.22 -13.36 -18.19
CA GLU A 468 -7.94 -13.09 -16.94
C GLU A 468 -7.01 -12.66 -15.81
N CYS A 469 -6.14 -11.70 -16.10
CA CYS A 469 -5.05 -11.27 -15.21
C CYS A 469 -5.51 -10.78 -13.82
N HIS A 470 -6.82 -10.52 -13.66
CA HIS A 470 -7.41 -10.17 -12.36
C HIS A 470 -7.58 -11.37 -11.40
N HIS A 471 -7.48 -12.60 -11.87
CA HIS A 471 -7.61 -13.81 -11.03
C HIS A 471 -6.29 -14.30 -10.45
N VAL A 472 -5.16 -13.77 -10.87
CA VAL A 472 -3.85 -14.27 -10.49
C VAL A 472 -3.56 -13.94 -9.01
N PRO A 473 -3.21 -14.93 -8.16
CA PRO A 473 -2.77 -14.68 -6.79
C PRO A 473 -1.51 -13.80 -6.77
N ALA A 474 -1.51 -12.75 -6.00
CA ALA A 474 -0.49 -11.71 -6.05
C ALA A 474 0.96 -12.24 -5.94
N GLU A 475 1.23 -13.15 -5.01
CA GLU A 475 2.59 -13.66 -4.78
C GLU A 475 3.08 -14.60 -5.91
N THR A 476 2.25 -15.56 -6.32
CA THR A 476 2.60 -16.47 -7.43
C THR A 476 2.78 -15.69 -8.73
N PHE A 477 1.92 -14.69 -8.97
CA PHE A 477 2.02 -13.83 -10.14
C PHE A 477 3.33 -13.04 -10.15
N ARG A 478 3.65 -12.36 -9.05
CA ARG A 478 4.88 -11.58 -8.92
C ARG A 478 6.11 -12.44 -9.20
N LYS A 479 6.30 -13.53 -8.45
CA LYS A 479 7.45 -14.42 -8.57
C LYS A 479 7.64 -15.01 -9.97
N THR A 480 6.55 -15.17 -10.71
CA THR A 480 6.59 -15.70 -12.08
C THR A 480 6.86 -14.62 -13.11
N ILE A 481 6.11 -13.51 -13.09
CA ILE A 481 6.23 -12.48 -14.12
C ILE A 481 7.57 -11.72 -14.04
N GLU A 482 8.08 -11.47 -12.84
CA GLU A 482 9.35 -10.77 -12.65
C GLU A 482 10.57 -11.57 -13.16
N LYS A 483 10.45 -12.89 -13.31
CA LYS A 483 11.51 -13.73 -13.88
C LYS A 483 11.46 -13.84 -15.42
N LEU A 484 10.31 -13.57 -16.02
CA LEU A 484 10.13 -13.74 -17.46
C LEU A 484 10.70 -12.57 -18.27
N GLN A 485 11.67 -12.85 -19.14
CA GLN A 485 12.39 -11.85 -19.95
C GLN A 485 11.75 -11.72 -21.34
N ALA A 486 10.57 -11.12 -21.42
CA ALA A 486 9.90 -10.86 -22.70
C ALA A 486 9.92 -9.38 -23.06
N TYR A 487 9.99 -9.08 -24.35
CA TYR A 487 9.89 -7.70 -24.84
C TYR A 487 8.46 -7.18 -24.68
N TYR A 488 7.46 -7.96 -25.12
CA TYR A 488 6.05 -7.62 -25.08
C TYR A 488 5.32 -8.33 -23.93
N LEU A 489 4.49 -7.59 -23.17
CA LEU A 489 3.75 -8.14 -22.03
C LEU A 489 2.36 -7.52 -21.93
N TYR A 490 1.31 -8.31 -22.19
CA TYR A 490 -0.06 -7.82 -22.17
C TYR A 490 -0.95 -8.63 -21.23
N GLY A 491 -1.77 -7.93 -20.45
CA GLY A 491 -2.83 -8.52 -19.64
C GLY A 491 -4.20 -8.37 -20.30
N LEU A 492 -4.98 -9.43 -20.32
CA LEU A 492 -6.38 -9.42 -20.76
C LEU A 492 -7.29 -9.59 -19.55
N THR A 493 -8.32 -8.76 -19.39
CA THR A 493 -9.29 -8.90 -18.30
C THR A 493 -10.64 -8.29 -18.65
N ALA A 494 -11.71 -8.83 -18.08
CA ALA A 494 -13.02 -8.21 -18.13
C ALA A 494 -13.23 -7.14 -17.05
N THR A 495 -12.57 -7.30 -15.91
CA THR A 495 -12.73 -6.45 -14.71
C THR A 495 -11.36 -6.08 -14.14
N PRO A 496 -10.82 -4.91 -14.48
CA PRO A 496 -9.48 -4.50 -14.05
C PRO A 496 -9.41 -4.16 -12.55
N PHE A 497 -10.55 -3.83 -11.94
CA PHE A 497 -10.63 -3.42 -10.55
C PHE A 497 -11.19 -4.54 -9.68
N ARG A 498 -10.42 -4.97 -8.69
CA ARG A 498 -10.86 -5.92 -7.68
C ARG A 498 -11.54 -5.20 -6.51
N LYS A 499 -12.47 -5.89 -5.85
CA LYS A 499 -13.23 -5.41 -4.69
C LYS A 499 -12.36 -4.88 -3.55
N TYR A 500 -11.08 -5.24 -3.51
CA TYR A 500 -10.17 -4.98 -2.39
C TYR A 500 -8.91 -4.20 -2.76
N ASN A 501 -8.96 -3.41 -3.82
CA ASN A 501 -7.84 -2.57 -4.30
C ASN A 501 -6.58 -3.34 -4.76
N ASP A 502 -6.64 -4.66 -4.91
CA ASP A 502 -5.51 -5.50 -5.36
C ASP A 502 -5.21 -5.32 -6.86
N GLY A 503 -6.04 -4.58 -7.59
CA GLY A 503 -5.81 -4.19 -8.98
C GLY A 503 -4.49 -3.44 -9.18
N LYS A 504 -4.02 -2.73 -8.13
CA LYS A 504 -2.75 -2.01 -8.16
C LYS A 504 -1.57 -2.95 -8.46
N MET A 505 -1.60 -4.19 -7.95
CA MET A 505 -0.62 -5.23 -8.23
C MET A 505 -0.52 -5.56 -9.73
N ILE A 506 -1.68 -5.67 -10.39
CA ILE A 506 -1.75 -6.00 -11.82
C ILE A 506 -1.08 -4.90 -12.65
N PHE A 507 -1.46 -3.64 -12.40
CA PHE A 507 -0.93 -2.51 -13.15
C PHE A 507 0.55 -2.26 -12.89
N THR A 508 1.01 -2.52 -11.68
CA THR A 508 2.43 -2.38 -11.34
C THR A 508 3.30 -3.38 -12.11
N HIS A 509 2.80 -4.58 -12.39
CA HIS A 509 3.57 -5.62 -13.11
C HIS A 509 3.33 -5.60 -14.62
N LEU A 510 2.10 -5.39 -15.06
CA LEU A 510 1.73 -5.48 -16.48
C LEU A 510 1.70 -4.12 -17.19
N GLY A 511 1.64 -3.02 -16.45
CA GLY A 511 1.48 -1.68 -17.00
C GLY A 511 0.05 -1.16 -16.93
N GLU A 512 -0.13 0.07 -17.40
CA GLU A 512 -1.41 0.77 -17.37
C GLU A 512 -2.41 0.19 -18.37
N ILE A 513 -3.67 0.60 -18.25
CA ILE A 513 -4.72 0.24 -19.22
C ILE A 513 -4.40 0.95 -20.55
N ILE A 514 -4.18 0.17 -21.60
CA ILE A 514 -3.86 0.65 -22.94
C ILE A 514 -5.05 0.62 -23.90
N ALA A 515 -6.04 -0.21 -23.59
CA ALA A 515 -7.31 -0.27 -24.32
C ALA A 515 -8.44 -0.70 -23.37
N ASN A 516 -9.63 -0.13 -23.60
CA ASN A 516 -10.82 -0.44 -22.81
C ASN A 516 -12.04 -0.49 -23.73
N ILE A 517 -12.59 -1.68 -23.94
CA ILE A 517 -13.81 -1.88 -24.72
C ILE A 517 -15.02 -1.64 -23.82
N GLN A 518 -15.88 -0.71 -24.18
CA GLN A 518 -17.14 -0.53 -23.47
C GLN A 518 -18.14 -1.62 -23.88
N PRO A 519 -18.97 -2.13 -22.94
CA PRO A 519 -19.98 -3.13 -23.30
C PRO A 519 -20.90 -2.70 -24.45
N THR A 520 -21.18 -1.42 -24.56
CA THR A 520 -22.04 -0.82 -25.62
C THR A 520 -21.40 -0.87 -27.01
N GLU A 521 -20.09 -1.04 -27.14
CA GLU A 521 -19.38 -1.17 -28.42
C GLU A 521 -19.49 -2.58 -29.01
N ILE A 522 -19.96 -3.54 -28.20
CA ILE A 522 -20.13 -4.93 -28.67
C ILE A 522 -21.44 -5.05 -29.43
N GLU A 523 -21.35 -5.52 -30.67
CA GLU A 523 -22.52 -5.82 -31.48
C GLU A 523 -23.48 -6.77 -30.76
N ASN A 524 -24.79 -6.44 -30.79
CA ASN A 524 -25.85 -7.19 -30.08
C ASN A 524 -25.74 -7.19 -28.54
N TYR A 525 -25.03 -6.24 -27.94
CA TYR A 525 -25.05 -6.08 -26.49
C TYR A 525 -26.48 -5.81 -26.01
N LYS A 526 -26.96 -6.69 -25.14
CA LYS A 526 -28.26 -6.51 -24.46
C LYS A 526 -28.00 -6.16 -22.99
N GLN A 527 -28.51 -5.01 -22.57
CA GLN A 527 -28.47 -4.66 -21.18
C GLN A 527 -29.42 -5.57 -20.37
N ALA A 528 -28.91 -6.18 -19.30
CA ALA A 528 -29.73 -7.00 -18.42
C ALA A 528 -30.71 -6.12 -17.63
N LYS A 529 -31.98 -6.52 -17.58
CA LYS A 529 -32.97 -5.94 -16.67
C LYS A 529 -32.80 -6.58 -15.30
N ILE A 530 -32.44 -5.77 -14.29
CA ILE A 530 -32.31 -6.23 -12.92
C ILE A 530 -33.66 -6.10 -12.23
N ILE A 531 -34.19 -7.22 -11.71
CA ILE A 531 -35.41 -7.26 -10.90
C ILE A 531 -35.01 -7.66 -9.49
N ILE A 532 -35.23 -6.76 -8.52
CA ILE A 532 -34.95 -7.01 -7.12
C ILE A 532 -36.21 -7.53 -6.45
N ARG A 533 -36.14 -8.70 -5.81
CA ARG A 533 -37.20 -9.28 -5.01
C ARG A 533 -36.85 -9.15 -3.54
N ASN A 534 -37.68 -8.48 -2.77
CA ASN A 534 -37.54 -8.39 -1.33
C ASN A 534 -38.12 -9.62 -0.65
N THR A 535 -37.38 -10.20 0.29
CA THR A 535 -37.85 -11.29 1.13
C THR A 535 -37.72 -10.88 2.61
N ALA A 536 -38.71 -11.22 3.43
CA ALA A 536 -38.64 -11.01 4.87
C ALA A 536 -37.97 -12.21 5.54
N LEU A 537 -36.95 -11.94 6.36
CA LEU A 537 -36.30 -12.98 7.17
C LEU A 537 -36.98 -13.01 8.55
N ASN A 538 -37.83 -14.02 8.77
CA ASN A 538 -38.61 -14.17 10.02
C ASN A 538 -37.84 -14.95 11.12
N VAL A 539 -36.50 -14.96 11.06
CA VAL A 539 -35.64 -15.63 12.03
C VAL A 539 -34.74 -14.60 12.71
N PRO A 540 -34.60 -14.66 14.04
CA PRO A 540 -33.70 -13.76 14.74
C PRO A 540 -32.28 -13.87 14.18
N TYR A 541 -31.74 -12.79 13.65
CA TYR A 541 -30.36 -12.69 13.18
C TYR A 541 -29.77 -11.35 13.60
N ASN A 542 -28.64 -11.41 14.28
CA ASN A 542 -27.93 -10.21 14.70
C ASN A 542 -26.59 -10.09 13.93
N SER A 543 -26.53 -9.15 13.01
CA SER A 543 -25.32 -8.91 12.18
C SER A 543 -24.05 -8.56 12.96
N LYS A 544 -24.14 -8.24 14.27
CA LYS A 544 -23.01 -7.95 15.14
C LYS A 544 -22.44 -9.19 15.82
N THR A 545 -23.29 -10.15 16.14
CA THR A 545 -22.93 -11.38 16.89
C THR A 545 -22.88 -12.62 16.02
N ASP A 546 -23.75 -12.70 15.01
CA ASP A 546 -23.89 -13.88 14.16
C ASP A 546 -22.98 -13.82 12.93
N SER A 547 -22.45 -14.97 12.53
CA SER A 547 -21.60 -15.06 11.34
C SER A 547 -22.42 -15.04 10.05
N PHE A 548 -21.84 -14.56 8.95
CA PHE A 548 -22.45 -14.68 7.62
C PHE A 548 -22.75 -16.14 7.24
N GLU A 549 -21.97 -17.09 7.76
CA GLU A 549 -22.21 -18.50 7.52
C GLU A 549 -23.52 -18.98 8.16
N THR A 550 -23.84 -18.48 9.35
CA THR A 550 -25.12 -18.74 10.04
C THR A 550 -26.28 -18.21 9.20
N LEU A 551 -26.20 -16.94 8.74
CA LEU A 551 -27.21 -16.37 7.86
C LEU A 551 -27.37 -17.18 6.58
N SER A 552 -26.28 -17.59 5.95
CA SER A 552 -26.29 -18.38 4.73
C SER A 552 -26.96 -19.74 4.93
N LYS A 553 -26.75 -20.40 6.08
CA LYS A 553 -27.44 -21.64 6.45
C LYS A 553 -28.94 -21.42 6.65
N ILE A 554 -29.32 -20.34 7.31
CA ILE A 554 -30.73 -19.97 7.51
C ILE A 554 -31.41 -19.77 6.15
N LEU A 555 -30.84 -18.98 5.27
CA LEU A 555 -31.38 -18.69 3.94
C LEU A 555 -31.55 -19.91 3.03
N VAL A 556 -30.75 -20.96 3.21
CA VAL A 556 -30.92 -22.24 2.52
C VAL A 556 -32.26 -22.92 2.90
N HIS A 557 -32.68 -22.75 4.15
CA HIS A 557 -33.88 -23.38 4.71
C HIS A 557 -35.12 -22.47 4.67
N ASP A 558 -34.99 -21.23 4.18
CA ASP A 558 -36.12 -20.31 4.02
C ASP A 558 -37.05 -20.75 2.88
N THR A 559 -38.12 -21.44 3.25
CA THR A 559 -39.09 -22.01 2.29
C THR A 559 -39.81 -20.93 1.51
N ALA A 560 -40.17 -19.80 2.14
CA ALA A 560 -40.88 -18.70 1.48
C ALA A 560 -40.00 -18.08 0.39
N ARG A 561 -38.73 -17.82 0.70
CA ARG A 561 -37.74 -17.33 -0.27
C ARG A 561 -37.49 -18.32 -1.41
N ASN A 562 -37.32 -19.60 -1.09
CA ASN A 562 -37.06 -20.62 -2.10
C ASN A 562 -38.27 -20.79 -3.05
N LYS A 563 -39.51 -20.72 -2.51
CA LYS A 563 -40.75 -20.74 -3.30
C LYS A 563 -40.81 -19.52 -4.26
N LEU A 564 -40.50 -18.34 -3.77
CA LEU A 564 -40.46 -17.12 -4.63
C LEU A 564 -39.45 -17.27 -5.80
N ILE A 565 -38.25 -17.78 -5.51
CA ILE A 565 -37.26 -18.04 -6.56
C ILE A 565 -37.81 -19.03 -7.60
N TRP A 566 -38.44 -20.11 -7.13
CA TRP A 566 -39.03 -21.12 -8.01
C TRP A 566 -40.17 -20.56 -8.89
N GLU A 567 -41.07 -19.77 -8.30
CA GLU A 567 -42.17 -19.11 -9.03
C GLU A 567 -41.66 -18.17 -10.13
N ASP A 568 -40.64 -17.36 -9.82
CA ASP A 568 -39.99 -16.49 -10.81
C ASP A 568 -39.35 -17.33 -11.95
N VAL A 569 -38.61 -18.39 -11.62
CA VAL A 569 -38.02 -19.28 -12.62
C VAL A 569 -39.08 -19.95 -13.49
N LYS A 570 -40.16 -20.47 -12.87
CA LYS A 570 -41.26 -21.11 -13.59
C LYS A 570 -41.97 -20.14 -14.56
N THR A 571 -42.15 -18.90 -14.12
CA THR A 571 -42.75 -17.85 -14.93
C THR A 571 -41.93 -17.57 -16.20
N GLU A 572 -40.61 -17.46 -16.06
CA GLU A 572 -39.70 -17.21 -17.18
C GLU A 572 -39.61 -18.43 -18.13
N LEU A 573 -39.60 -19.66 -17.59
CA LEU A 573 -39.61 -20.89 -18.38
C LEU A 573 -40.90 -21.05 -19.19
N ASN A 574 -42.07 -20.73 -18.59
CA ASN A 574 -43.34 -20.76 -19.27
C ASN A 574 -43.44 -19.76 -20.44
N GLN A 575 -42.62 -18.71 -20.42
CA GLN A 575 -42.48 -17.76 -21.56
C GLN A 575 -41.47 -18.25 -22.62
N GLY A 576 -40.99 -19.49 -22.53
CA GLY A 576 -40.01 -20.04 -23.48
C GLY A 576 -38.56 -19.56 -23.25
N LYS A 577 -38.29 -18.87 -22.15
CA LYS A 577 -36.94 -18.38 -21.81
C LYS A 577 -36.10 -19.46 -21.14
N LYS A 578 -34.79 -19.37 -21.27
CA LYS A 578 -33.83 -20.22 -20.54
C LYS A 578 -33.52 -19.56 -19.20
N ALA A 579 -33.55 -20.31 -18.11
CA ALA A 579 -33.23 -19.83 -16.77
C ALA A 579 -31.97 -20.50 -16.22
N VAL A 580 -31.17 -19.72 -15.46
CA VAL A 580 -29.99 -20.22 -14.74
C VAL A 580 -30.07 -19.73 -13.29
N ILE A 581 -29.99 -20.65 -12.34
CA ILE A 581 -29.94 -20.34 -10.92
C ILE A 581 -28.48 -20.36 -10.48
N ILE A 582 -27.97 -19.22 -9.96
CA ILE A 582 -26.63 -19.10 -9.42
C ILE A 582 -26.72 -19.05 -7.90
N THR A 583 -26.07 -19.98 -7.24
CA THR A 583 -26.02 -20.06 -5.76
C THR A 583 -24.68 -20.57 -5.27
N GLU A 584 -24.24 -20.09 -4.11
CA GLU A 584 -23.03 -20.59 -3.42
C GLU A 584 -23.27 -21.91 -2.67
N ARG A 585 -24.52 -22.34 -2.48
CA ARG A 585 -24.92 -23.51 -1.69
C ARG A 585 -25.66 -24.54 -2.55
N LYS A 586 -25.02 -25.71 -2.75
CA LYS A 586 -25.64 -26.84 -3.49
C LYS A 586 -27.00 -27.24 -2.97
N SER A 587 -27.20 -27.14 -1.66
CA SER A 587 -28.48 -27.51 -0.97
C SER A 587 -29.67 -26.62 -1.39
N ILE A 588 -29.46 -25.40 -1.87
CA ILE A 588 -30.53 -24.56 -2.45
C ILE A 588 -31.05 -25.19 -3.75
N LEU A 589 -30.12 -25.61 -4.64
CA LEU A 589 -30.49 -26.25 -5.91
C LEU A 589 -31.33 -27.50 -5.69
N ILE A 590 -30.94 -28.35 -4.76
CA ILE A 590 -31.68 -29.58 -4.44
C ILE A 590 -33.10 -29.24 -3.95
N ARG A 591 -33.25 -28.24 -3.08
CA ARG A 591 -34.56 -27.84 -2.55
C ARG A 591 -35.46 -27.18 -3.60
N CYS A 592 -34.91 -26.40 -4.52
CA CYS A 592 -35.69 -25.84 -5.63
C CYS A 592 -36.19 -26.89 -6.63
N ILE A 593 -35.61 -28.10 -6.66
CA ILE A 593 -36.08 -29.22 -7.49
C ILE A 593 -37.25 -29.97 -6.86
N TYR A 594 -37.36 -29.94 -5.52
CA TYR A 594 -38.40 -30.65 -4.76
C TYR A 594 -39.59 -29.77 -4.31
N ILE A 595 -39.67 -28.51 -4.72
CA ILE A 595 -40.81 -27.61 -4.60
C ILE A 595 -41.54 -27.54 -5.96
#